data_b92ee2e0dd457333c68e5531b819874e
#
_entry.id   b92ee2e0dd457333c68e5531b819874e
#
_cell.length_a   1.000
_cell.length_b   1.000
_cell.length_c   1.000
_cell.angle_alpha   90.00
_cell.angle_beta   90.00
_cell.angle_gamma   90.00
#
_symmetry.space_group_name_H-M   'P 1'
#
loop_
_entity.id
_entity.type
_entity.pdbx_description
1 polymer ?
#
loop_
_entity_poly.entity_id
_entity_poly.type
_entity_poly.pdbx_seq_one_letter_code
_entity_poly.pdbx_strand_id
1 'polypeptide(L)'
;ASHFSFNAEEGRCSACGGEGHIEIDMQFLADVYMKCSQCRGTRYRDEILSVTYRGRNIAEVLQMTVREAFTFFRGSPKVQARLKRLIDVGLDYVRLGQPANTLSGGEAQRLKLAGYMSAARRGRCLFLLDEPTTGLHFADVVQLLDCFDALLAVGHSLIVVEHNLQLIKAAD
;
A
#
# COMPACT_ATOMS: atom_id res chain seq x y z
N ALA A 1 18.04 -4.15 11.45
CA ALA A 1 16.87 -3.98 10.53
C ALA A 1 15.59 -3.70 11.32
N SER A 2 15.41 -4.28 12.53
CA SER A 2 14.22 -4.10 13.39
C SER A 2 13.95 -2.66 13.76
N HIS A 3 14.99 -1.88 14.04
CA HIS A 3 14.88 -0.45 14.42
C HIS A 3 14.13 0.43 13.39
N PHE A 4 14.09 0.03 12.12
CA PHE A 4 13.36 0.72 11.06
C PHE A 4 11.93 0.21 10.85
N SER A 5 11.48 -0.73 11.66
CA SER A 5 10.10 -1.18 11.66
C SER A 5 9.29 -0.39 12.67
N PHE A 6 8.22 0.29 12.24
CA PHE A 6 7.29 0.95 13.17
C PHE A 6 6.39 -0.05 13.91
N ASN A 7 6.45 -1.34 13.57
CA ASN A 7 5.80 -2.42 14.30
C ASN A 7 6.68 -3.01 15.42
N ALA A 8 7.99 -2.70 15.44
CA ALA A 8 8.93 -3.15 16.48
C ALA A 8 9.19 -2.05 17.50
N GLU A 9 9.32 -2.41 18.77
CA GLU A 9 9.45 -1.43 19.86
C GLU A 9 10.75 -0.63 19.83
N GLU A 10 11.79 -1.19 19.26
CA GLU A 10 13.17 -0.69 19.34
C GLU A 10 13.37 0.70 18.70
N GLY A 11 12.66 1.02 17.63
CA GLY A 11 12.84 2.28 16.88
C GLY A 11 11.60 3.15 16.78
N ARG A 12 10.43 2.63 17.14
CA ARG A 12 9.17 3.37 17.05
C ARG A 12 9.03 4.42 18.16
N CYS A 13 8.26 5.44 17.92
CA CYS A 13 7.88 6.41 18.94
C CYS A 13 7.07 5.71 20.05
N SER A 14 7.50 5.87 21.30
CA SER A 14 6.85 5.23 22.45
C SER A 14 5.49 5.84 22.78
N ALA A 15 5.27 7.13 22.48
CA ALA A 15 4.03 7.83 22.79
C ALA A 15 2.85 7.40 21.92
N CYS A 16 3.10 7.09 20.64
CA CYS A 16 2.05 6.66 19.70
C CYS A 16 2.23 5.22 19.21
N GLY A 17 3.15 4.46 19.77
CA GLY A 17 3.40 3.08 19.38
C GLY A 17 3.82 2.90 17.91
N GLY A 18 4.27 3.97 17.23
CA GLY A 18 4.62 3.95 15.82
C GLY A 18 3.49 4.35 14.86
N GLU A 19 2.30 4.69 15.37
CA GLU A 19 1.15 5.09 14.55
C GLU A 19 1.32 6.50 13.94
N GLY A 20 2.13 7.36 14.58
CA GLY A 20 2.33 8.74 14.15
C GLY A 20 1.20 9.69 14.58
N HIS A 21 0.09 9.15 15.05
CA HIS A 21 -1.07 9.87 15.55
C HIS A 21 -1.59 9.23 16.84
N ILE A 22 -2.43 9.95 17.53
CA ILE A 22 -3.16 9.51 18.71
C ILE A 22 -4.64 9.55 18.36
N GLU A 23 -5.32 8.43 18.54
CA GLU A 23 -6.76 8.32 18.36
C GLU A 23 -7.48 8.78 19.62
N ILE A 24 -8.42 9.68 19.45
CA ILE A 24 -9.31 10.16 20.52
C ILE A 24 -10.69 9.60 20.22
N ASP A 25 -11.10 8.61 21.03
CA ASP A 25 -12.45 8.05 20.98
C ASP A 25 -13.46 9.10 21.42
N MET A 26 -14.36 9.46 20.53
CA MET A 26 -15.42 10.44 20.72
C MET A 26 -16.77 9.74 20.84
N GLN A 27 -16.96 8.89 21.83
CA GLN A 27 -18.13 8.03 22.19
C GLN A 27 -19.42 8.10 21.33
N PHE A 28 -19.71 9.25 20.67
CA PHE A 28 -20.91 9.49 19.84
C PHE A 28 -20.61 10.17 18.50
N LEU A 29 -19.35 10.45 18.19
CA LEU A 29 -18.87 11.07 16.95
C LEU A 29 -17.77 10.21 16.32
N ALA A 30 -17.42 10.52 15.09
CA ALA A 30 -16.28 9.86 14.44
C ALA A 30 -14.99 10.15 15.22
N ASP A 31 -14.14 9.10 15.36
CA ASP A 31 -12.86 9.21 16.03
C ASP A 31 -11.98 10.30 15.42
N VAL A 32 -11.31 11.06 16.27
CA VAL A 32 -10.44 12.17 15.86
C VAL A 32 -8.98 11.70 15.95
N TYR A 33 -8.26 11.78 14.84
CA TYR A 33 -6.84 11.45 14.77
C TYR A 33 -5.99 12.71 14.86
N MET A 34 -5.29 12.87 15.99
CA MET A 34 -4.37 13.99 16.23
C MET A 34 -2.92 13.53 15.99
N LYS A 35 -2.11 14.36 15.34
CA LYS A 35 -0.68 14.08 15.21
C LYS A 35 -0.05 13.91 16.59
N CYS A 36 0.74 12.85 16.75
CA CYS A 36 1.49 12.61 17.99
C CYS A 36 2.39 13.82 18.30
N SER A 37 2.28 14.38 19.48
CA SER A 37 3.06 15.55 19.92
C SER A 37 4.55 15.26 20.02
N GLN A 38 4.94 14.01 20.36
CA GLN A 38 6.33 13.61 20.53
C GLN A 38 7.02 13.43 19.17
N CYS A 39 6.51 12.57 18.29
CA CYS A 39 7.16 12.32 16.98
C CYS A 39 6.63 13.21 15.83
N ARG A 40 5.64 14.05 16.06
CA ARG A 40 5.04 14.95 15.06
C ARG A 40 4.63 14.24 13.75
N GLY A 41 4.21 12.99 13.89
CA GLY A 41 3.77 12.19 12.73
C GLY A 41 4.86 11.37 12.04
N THR A 42 6.13 11.45 12.48
CA THR A 42 7.24 10.70 11.87
C THR A 42 7.25 9.22 12.21
N ARG A 43 6.56 8.81 13.29
CA ARG A 43 6.44 7.43 13.81
C ARG A 43 7.67 6.89 14.52
N TYR A 44 8.84 7.51 14.36
CA TYR A 44 10.13 7.05 14.88
C TYR A 44 10.69 7.97 15.95
N ARG A 45 11.65 7.46 16.71
CA ARG A 45 12.50 8.24 17.60
C ARG A 45 13.51 9.04 16.80
N ASP A 46 13.98 10.17 17.33
CA ASP A 46 14.91 11.08 16.64
C ASP A 46 16.25 10.40 16.28
N GLU A 47 16.71 9.46 17.12
CA GLU A 47 17.93 8.69 16.87
C GLU A 47 17.82 7.87 15.57
N ILE A 48 16.64 7.34 15.26
CA ILE A 48 16.40 6.58 14.05
C ILE A 48 16.31 7.53 12.83
N LEU A 49 15.78 8.73 13.03
CA LEU A 49 15.68 9.74 11.98
C LEU A 49 17.02 10.34 11.59
N SER A 50 18.05 10.23 12.45
CA SER A 50 19.41 10.66 12.12
C SER A 50 20.07 9.80 11.04
N VAL A 51 19.60 8.55 10.85
CA VAL A 51 20.12 7.63 9.84
C VAL A 51 19.49 7.93 8.49
N THR A 52 20.32 8.18 7.49
CA THR A 52 19.87 8.49 6.13
C THR A 52 20.37 7.48 5.11
N TYR A 53 19.57 7.25 4.10
CA TYR A 53 19.93 6.53 2.88
C TYR A 53 19.70 7.44 1.67
N ARG A 54 20.77 7.71 0.90
CA ARG A 54 20.72 8.68 -0.23
C ARG A 54 20.14 10.04 0.17
N GLY A 55 20.50 10.52 1.37
CA GLY A 55 20.08 11.83 1.88
C GLY A 55 18.63 11.88 2.40
N ARG A 56 17.93 10.74 2.54
CA ARG A 56 16.58 10.67 3.08
C ARG A 56 16.54 9.75 4.30
N ASN A 57 15.87 10.18 5.35
CA ASN A 57 15.58 9.34 6.51
C ASN A 57 14.33 8.50 6.27
N ILE A 58 14.06 7.56 7.18
CA ILE A 58 12.93 6.61 7.02
C ILE A 58 11.57 7.32 6.99
N ALA A 59 11.36 8.39 7.75
CA ALA A 59 10.11 9.13 7.74
C ALA A 59 9.88 9.83 6.39
N GLU A 60 10.92 10.42 5.80
CA GLU A 60 10.86 11.01 4.47
C GLU A 60 10.60 9.95 3.39
N VAL A 61 11.19 8.76 3.53
CA VAL A 61 10.92 7.64 2.61
C VAL A 61 9.46 7.19 2.72
N LEU A 62 8.90 7.13 3.92
CA LEU A 62 7.48 6.77 4.12
C LEU A 62 6.51 7.82 3.56
N GLN A 63 6.92 9.07 3.41
CA GLN A 63 6.11 10.12 2.77
C GLN A 63 6.12 10.03 1.23
N MET A 64 7.06 9.29 0.65
CA MET A 64 7.09 9.10 -0.81
C MET A 64 5.87 8.32 -1.27
N THR A 65 5.36 8.67 -2.45
CA THR A 65 4.44 7.81 -3.20
C THR A 65 5.19 6.55 -3.65
N VAL A 66 4.45 5.50 -4.00
CA VAL A 66 5.02 4.27 -4.57
C VAL A 66 5.85 4.59 -5.82
N ARG A 67 5.40 5.51 -6.67
CA ARG A 67 6.11 5.93 -7.88
C ARG A 67 7.42 6.66 -7.57
N GLU A 68 7.40 7.59 -6.62
CA GLU A 68 8.62 8.29 -6.17
C GLU A 68 9.62 7.32 -5.55
N ALA A 69 9.14 6.42 -4.68
CA ALA A 69 9.97 5.40 -4.06
C ALA A 69 10.57 4.44 -5.10
N PHE A 70 9.81 4.04 -6.13
CA PHE A 70 10.33 3.21 -7.22
C PHE A 70 11.53 3.87 -7.91
N THR A 71 11.47 5.16 -8.13
CA THR A 71 12.58 5.94 -8.71
C THR A 71 13.74 6.10 -7.72
N PHE A 72 13.44 6.41 -6.46
CA PHE A 72 14.42 6.59 -5.39
C PHE A 72 15.25 5.32 -5.13
N PHE A 73 14.60 4.15 -5.16
CA PHE A 73 15.26 2.84 -4.98
C PHE A 73 15.80 2.24 -6.28
N ARG A 74 16.06 3.07 -7.32
CA ARG A 74 16.72 2.59 -8.55
C ARG A 74 18.05 1.93 -8.21
N GLY A 75 18.26 0.71 -8.74
CA GLY A 75 19.43 -0.13 -8.43
C GLY A 75 19.23 -1.08 -7.22
N SER A 76 18.03 -1.10 -6.63
CA SER A 76 17.66 -2.05 -5.58
C SER A 76 16.56 -3.01 -6.09
N PRO A 77 16.91 -4.06 -6.87
CA PRO A 77 15.93 -4.84 -7.63
C PRO A 77 14.87 -5.51 -6.75
N LYS A 78 15.24 -5.93 -5.53
CA LYS A 78 14.29 -6.54 -4.57
C LYS A 78 13.22 -5.55 -4.12
N VAL A 79 13.58 -4.28 -3.91
CA VAL A 79 12.64 -3.22 -3.52
C VAL A 79 11.79 -2.82 -4.72
N GLN A 80 12.43 -2.57 -5.87
CA GLN A 80 11.74 -2.19 -7.10
C GLN A 80 10.72 -3.26 -7.53
N ALA A 81 11.03 -4.54 -7.43
CA ALA A 81 10.10 -5.62 -7.78
C ALA A 81 8.83 -5.60 -6.90
N ARG A 82 8.93 -5.21 -5.63
CA ARG A 82 7.77 -5.07 -4.74
C ARG A 82 6.94 -3.82 -5.08
N LEU A 83 7.61 -2.70 -5.31
CA LEU A 83 6.95 -1.45 -5.67
C LEU A 83 6.27 -1.53 -7.05
N LYS A 84 6.89 -2.24 -8.01
CA LYS A 84 6.33 -2.46 -9.34
C LYS A 84 4.94 -3.09 -9.27
N ARG A 85 4.72 -4.06 -8.39
CA ARG A 85 3.41 -4.71 -8.22
C ARG A 85 2.33 -3.75 -7.74
N LEU A 86 2.69 -2.77 -6.88
CA LEU A 86 1.75 -1.73 -6.46
C LEU A 86 1.42 -0.79 -7.63
N ILE A 87 2.41 -0.50 -8.48
CA ILE A 87 2.19 0.27 -9.71
C ILE A 87 1.26 -0.50 -10.65
N ASP A 88 1.50 -1.82 -10.84
CA ASP A 88 0.73 -2.66 -11.75
C ASP A 88 -0.76 -2.74 -11.39
N VAL A 89 -1.09 -2.60 -10.10
CA VAL A 89 -2.50 -2.55 -9.64
C VAL A 89 -3.05 -1.11 -9.50
N GLY A 90 -2.37 -0.10 -10.06
CA GLY A 90 -2.83 1.30 -10.02
C GLY A 90 -2.75 1.95 -8.65
N LEU A 91 -1.79 1.56 -7.79
CA LEU A 91 -1.56 2.15 -6.46
C LEU A 91 -0.28 3.00 -6.41
N ASP A 92 0.16 3.53 -7.52
CA ASP A 92 1.41 4.27 -7.65
C ASP A 92 1.42 5.64 -6.94
N TYR A 93 0.25 6.23 -6.74
CA TYR A 93 0.04 7.49 -6.03
C TYR A 93 -0.04 7.33 -4.50
N VAL A 94 -0.27 6.11 -3.99
CA VAL A 94 -0.37 5.85 -2.54
C VAL A 94 0.99 6.06 -1.88
N ARG A 95 1.00 6.65 -0.69
CA ARG A 95 2.24 6.85 0.09
C ARG A 95 2.63 5.57 0.80
N LEU A 96 3.94 5.28 0.89
CA LEU A 96 4.45 4.08 1.57
C LEU A 96 4.04 4.01 3.04
N GLY A 97 3.93 5.16 3.70
CA GLY A 97 3.51 5.27 5.09
C GLY A 97 2.02 5.51 5.29
N GLN A 98 1.18 5.38 4.26
CA GLN A 98 -0.26 5.62 4.41
C GLN A 98 -0.90 4.56 5.32
N PRO A 99 -1.65 4.95 6.35
CA PRO A 99 -2.36 4.01 7.20
C PRO A 99 -3.42 3.22 6.41
N ALA A 100 -3.52 1.92 6.67
CA ALA A 100 -4.42 1.04 5.93
C ALA A 100 -5.91 1.41 6.07
N ASN A 101 -6.29 1.99 7.21
CA ASN A 101 -7.66 2.47 7.48
C ASN A 101 -8.05 3.74 6.69
N THR A 102 -7.09 4.39 6.03
CA THR A 102 -7.33 5.55 5.15
C THR A 102 -7.48 5.17 3.68
N LEU A 103 -7.31 3.90 3.35
CA LEU A 103 -7.50 3.38 2.00
C LEU A 103 -8.99 3.18 1.71
N SER A 104 -9.41 3.51 0.50
CA SER A 104 -10.73 3.14 0.01
C SER A 104 -10.88 1.62 -0.11
N GLY A 105 -12.12 1.11 -0.18
CA GLY A 105 -12.38 -0.32 -0.36
C GLY A 105 -11.65 -0.89 -1.58
N GLY A 106 -11.72 -0.22 -2.73
CA GLY A 106 -11.02 -0.61 -3.95
C GLY A 106 -9.49 -0.59 -3.82
N GLU A 107 -8.91 0.44 -3.16
CA GLU A 107 -7.47 0.50 -2.88
C GLU A 107 -7.01 -0.66 -1.99
N ALA A 108 -7.77 -0.96 -0.94
CA ALA A 108 -7.48 -2.06 -0.04
C ALA A 108 -7.53 -3.42 -0.76
N GLN A 109 -8.48 -3.63 -1.68
CA GLN A 109 -8.55 -4.82 -2.52
C GLN A 109 -7.35 -4.94 -3.45
N ARG A 110 -7.00 -3.86 -4.16
CA ARG A 110 -5.83 -3.83 -5.05
C ARG A 110 -4.52 -4.05 -4.29
N LEU A 111 -4.41 -3.53 -3.07
CA LEU A 111 -3.25 -3.80 -2.21
C LEU A 111 -3.14 -5.28 -1.86
N LYS A 112 -4.26 -5.93 -1.52
CA LYS A 112 -4.30 -7.40 -1.31
C LYS A 112 -3.91 -8.15 -2.57
N LEU A 113 -4.43 -7.74 -3.74
CA LEU A 113 -4.09 -8.33 -5.04
C LEU A 113 -2.59 -8.27 -5.32
N ALA A 114 -1.95 -7.09 -5.15
CA ALA A 114 -0.50 -6.94 -5.27
C ALA A 114 0.28 -7.86 -4.34
N GLY A 115 -0.25 -8.11 -3.12
CA GLY A 115 0.29 -9.08 -2.17
C GLY A 115 0.23 -10.52 -2.69
N TYR A 116 -0.87 -10.91 -3.33
CA TYR A 116 -1.02 -12.24 -3.93
C TYR A 116 -0.08 -12.45 -5.12
N MET A 117 0.08 -11.46 -5.99
CA MET A 117 1.05 -11.49 -7.10
C MET A 117 2.50 -11.64 -6.59
N SER A 118 2.75 -11.26 -5.33
CA SER A 118 4.05 -11.36 -4.66
C SER A 118 4.41 -12.77 -4.19
N ALA A 119 3.40 -13.53 -3.80
CA ALA A 119 3.60 -14.87 -3.28
C ALA A 119 3.60 -15.85 -4.46
N ALA A 120 4.72 -16.55 -4.69
CA ALA A 120 4.75 -17.73 -5.54
C ALA A 120 3.93 -18.85 -4.86
N ARG A 121 2.61 -18.67 -4.78
CA ARG A 121 1.72 -19.65 -4.16
C ARG A 121 1.51 -20.81 -5.11
N ARG A 122 1.82 -22.00 -4.63
CA ARG A 122 1.50 -23.25 -5.31
C ARG A 122 0.01 -23.51 -5.10
N GLY A 123 -0.78 -23.47 -6.17
CA GLY A 123 -2.20 -23.84 -6.16
C GLY A 123 -3.10 -22.81 -6.85
N ARG A 124 -4.25 -23.29 -7.32
CA ARG A 124 -5.28 -22.43 -7.91
C ARG A 124 -6.04 -21.70 -6.82
N CYS A 125 -6.29 -20.42 -7.01
CA CYS A 125 -7.07 -19.56 -6.12
C CYS A 125 -8.30 -19.04 -6.87
N LEU A 126 -9.37 -18.83 -6.15
CA LEU A 126 -10.52 -18.05 -6.59
C LEU A 126 -10.44 -16.67 -5.90
N PHE A 127 -10.42 -15.61 -6.68
CA PHE A 127 -10.46 -14.24 -6.22
C PHE A 127 -11.89 -13.71 -6.34
N LEU A 128 -12.40 -13.13 -5.27
CA LEU A 128 -13.67 -12.41 -5.25
C LEU A 128 -13.34 -10.93 -5.07
N LEU A 129 -13.69 -10.11 -6.05
CA LEU A 129 -13.41 -8.68 -6.08
C LEU A 129 -14.72 -7.92 -6.19
N ASP A 130 -14.87 -6.89 -5.37
CA ASP A 130 -16.03 -6.02 -5.34
C ASP A 130 -15.62 -4.60 -5.68
N GLU A 131 -16.10 -4.10 -6.82
CA GLU A 131 -15.79 -2.78 -7.40
C GLU A 131 -14.28 -2.43 -7.39
N PRO A 132 -13.37 -3.30 -7.91
CA PRO A 132 -11.93 -3.06 -7.83
C PRO A 132 -11.46 -1.84 -8.65
N THR A 133 -12.32 -1.31 -9.55
CA THR A 133 -12.01 -0.11 -10.34
C THR A 133 -12.37 1.19 -9.63
N THR A 134 -12.97 1.14 -8.44
CA THR A 134 -13.35 2.34 -7.69
C THR A 134 -12.12 3.24 -7.42
N GLY A 135 -12.24 4.52 -7.82
CA GLY A 135 -11.16 5.50 -7.69
C GLY A 135 -10.03 5.39 -8.71
N LEU A 136 -10.14 4.50 -9.71
CA LEU A 136 -9.18 4.40 -10.80
C LEU A 136 -9.49 5.37 -11.94
N HIS A 137 -8.43 5.96 -12.50
CA HIS A 137 -8.49 6.62 -13.79
C HIS A 137 -8.58 5.56 -14.91
N PHE A 138 -9.13 5.93 -16.06
CA PHE A 138 -9.32 5.05 -17.21
C PHE A 138 -8.06 4.27 -17.64
N ALA A 139 -6.89 4.92 -17.60
CA ALA A 139 -5.62 4.29 -17.92
C ALA A 139 -5.20 3.20 -16.91
N ASP A 140 -5.59 3.36 -15.65
CA ASP A 140 -5.23 2.42 -14.57
C ASP A 140 -6.12 1.17 -14.62
N VAL A 141 -7.33 1.28 -15.18
CA VAL A 141 -8.23 0.14 -15.42
C VAL A 141 -7.58 -0.85 -16.38
N VAL A 142 -6.89 -0.38 -17.42
CA VAL A 142 -6.16 -1.23 -18.36
C VAL A 142 -5.05 -2.01 -17.65
N GLN A 143 -4.28 -1.35 -16.77
CA GLN A 143 -3.24 -2.02 -15.99
C GLN A 143 -3.81 -3.07 -15.04
N LEU A 144 -4.99 -2.81 -14.46
CA LEU A 144 -5.68 -3.79 -13.62
C LEU A 144 -6.14 -5.00 -14.42
N LEU A 145 -6.63 -4.81 -15.63
CA LEU A 145 -6.97 -5.89 -16.56
C LEU A 145 -5.75 -6.75 -16.91
N ASP A 146 -4.60 -6.13 -17.21
CA ASP A 146 -3.35 -6.86 -17.44
C ASP A 146 -2.96 -7.73 -16.23
N CYS A 147 -3.22 -7.24 -15.01
CA CYS A 147 -2.99 -8.02 -13.80
C CYS A 147 -3.96 -9.20 -13.67
N PHE A 148 -5.22 -9.03 -14.05
CA PHE A 148 -6.20 -10.11 -14.06
C PHE A 148 -5.82 -11.18 -15.07
N ASP A 149 -5.44 -10.79 -16.28
CA ASP A 149 -4.95 -11.70 -17.30
C ASP A 149 -3.73 -12.50 -16.84
N ALA A 150 -2.79 -11.85 -16.15
CA ALA A 150 -1.63 -12.52 -15.58
C ALA A 150 -2.02 -13.56 -14.50
N LEU A 151 -3.04 -13.30 -13.70
CA LEU A 151 -3.56 -14.26 -12.71
C LEU A 151 -4.30 -15.42 -13.37
N LEU A 152 -5.11 -15.16 -14.39
CA LEU A 152 -5.81 -16.17 -15.18
C LEU A 152 -4.84 -17.08 -15.91
N ALA A 153 -3.79 -16.52 -16.51
CA ALA A 153 -2.75 -17.26 -17.24
C ALA A 153 -2.01 -18.28 -16.37
N VAL A 154 -1.88 -18.05 -15.05
CA VAL A 154 -1.30 -19.03 -14.11
C VAL A 154 -2.32 -19.98 -13.50
N GLY A 155 -3.59 -19.92 -13.97
CA GLY A 155 -4.65 -20.87 -13.63
C GLY A 155 -5.47 -20.49 -12.40
N HIS A 156 -5.47 -19.24 -12.00
CA HIS A 156 -6.40 -18.71 -11.01
C HIS A 156 -7.76 -18.40 -11.65
N SER A 157 -8.77 -18.19 -10.82
CA SER A 157 -10.10 -17.75 -11.25
C SER A 157 -10.49 -16.47 -10.54
N LEU A 158 -11.20 -15.58 -11.25
CA LEU A 158 -11.68 -14.32 -10.71
C LEU A 158 -13.19 -14.22 -10.86
N ILE A 159 -13.87 -13.79 -9.81
CA ILE A 159 -15.26 -13.31 -9.88
C ILE A 159 -15.22 -11.85 -9.47
N VAL A 160 -15.72 -10.99 -10.33
CA VAL A 160 -15.67 -9.54 -10.15
C VAL A 160 -17.08 -8.97 -10.22
N VAL A 161 -17.48 -8.26 -9.16
CA VAL A 161 -18.69 -7.44 -9.16
C VAL A 161 -18.29 -6.05 -9.60
N GLU A 162 -18.83 -5.56 -10.72
CA GLU A 162 -18.41 -4.31 -11.32
C GLU A 162 -19.50 -3.68 -12.19
N HIS A 163 -19.40 -2.37 -12.35
CA HIS A 163 -20.22 -1.58 -13.27
C HIS A 163 -19.38 -0.84 -14.33
N ASN A 164 -18.05 -0.94 -14.27
CA ASN A 164 -17.16 -0.39 -15.28
C ASN A 164 -17.27 -1.20 -16.58
N LEU A 165 -17.72 -0.53 -17.66
CA LEU A 165 -17.99 -1.16 -18.95
C LEU A 165 -16.74 -1.77 -19.60
N GLN A 166 -15.54 -1.26 -19.33
CA GLN A 166 -14.31 -1.84 -19.87
C GLN A 166 -14.04 -3.21 -19.26
N LEU A 167 -14.21 -3.33 -17.92
CA LEU A 167 -14.00 -4.58 -17.23
C LEU A 167 -15.10 -5.59 -17.56
N ILE A 168 -16.36 -5.15 -17.65
CA ILE A 168 -17.49 -6.00 -18.06
C ILE A 168 -17.27 -6.57 -19.45
N LYS A 169 -16.74 -5.79 -20.39
CA LYS A 169 -16.45 -6.24 -21.78
C LYS A 169 -15.26 -7.20 -21.87
N ALA A 170 -14.38 -7.23 -20.87
CA ALA A 170 -13.22 -8.12 -20.79
C ALA A 170 -13.54 -9.45 -20.11
N ALA A 171 -14.74 -9.60 -19.51
CA ALA A 171 -15.19 -10.84 -18.89
C ALA A 171 -15.59 -11.90 -19.94
N ASP A 172 -15.46 -13.20 -19.59
CA ASP A 172 -15.88 -14.35 -20.40
C ASP A 172 -17.41 -14.45 -20.51
#